data_6ce9fe2e44fea3b450c4b5e077710483
#
_entry.id   6ce9fe2e44fea3b450c4b5e077710483
#
_cell.length_a   1.000
_cell.length_b   1.000
_cell.length_c   1.000
_cell.angle_alpha   90.00
_cell.angle_beta   90.00
_cell.angle_gamma   90.00
#
_symmetry.space_group_name_H-M   'P 1'
#
loop_
_entity.id
_entity.type
_entity.pdbx_description
1 polymer ?
#
loop_
_entity_poly.entity_id
_entity_poly.type
_entity_poly.pdbx_seq_one_letter_code
_entity_poly.pdbx_strand_id
1 'polypeptide(L)'
;RLYEGDKLKDIYTTPFGIRSIEIIPDKGFFLNGKRTVFKGVCNHHDLGPLGAAVNDAAIRRQIRILKDMGCNAIRTSHNMPAPELIRACDEMGMMIMAESFDEWNVAKCKNGYNLLFDEWAEKDLVNLLHNFRNNPSVVMWCIGNEVPNQWNEGDCKIAKWLQDICHREDPTRPVTQGMDAPDAVVNNNFAAVMDVAGFNYRPFKYKINYKKLPQRIVLGSETASTVSSRGVYKFPVERKAMAKYDDHQASSYDVEHCGWSNLPEDDFIQHEDLPYCIGEFVWTGFDYLGEPTPYYTDWPSHSSLF
;
A
#
# COMPACT_ATOMS: atom_id res chain seq x y z
N ARG A 1 5.93 23.23 27.15
CA ARG A 1 5.32 24.00 28.24
C ARG A 1 5.45 25.48 27.95
N LEU A 2 4.36 26.26 28.09
CA LEU A 2 4.33 27.69 27.95
C LEU A 2 4.19 28.34 29.34
N TYR A 3 5.03 29.31 29.65
CA TYR A 3 5.04 30.02 30.94
C TYR A 3 4.83 31.52 30.74
N GLU A 4 4.16 32.15 31.72
CA GLU A 4 4.12 33.59 31.87
C GLU A 4 4.80 33.90 33.22
N GLY A 5 6.05 34.35 33.20
CA GLY A 5 6.92 34.34 34.36
C GLY A 5 7.13 32.93 34.89
N ASP A 6 6.88 32.70 36.18
CA ASP A 6 6.98 31.36 36.78
C ASP A 6 5.68 30.54 36.71
N LYS A 7 4.60 31.14 36.19
CA LYS A 7 3.30 30.50 36.09
C LYS A 7 3.16 29.70 34.80
N LEU A 8 2.97 28.38 34.93
CA LEU A 8 2.64 27.51 33.80
C LEU A 8 1.27 27.89 33.23
N LYS A 9 1.19 28.21 31.94
CA LYS A 9 -0.02 28.58 31.22
C LYS A 9 -0.58 27.49 30.36
N ASP A 10 0.30 26.72 29.70
CA ASP A 10 -0.12 25.67 28.77
C ASP A 10 0.93 24.56 28.66
N ILE A 11 0.47 23.35 28.31
CA ILE A 11 1.31 22.18 28.01
C ILE A 11 0.84 21.60 26.69
N TYR A 12 1.73 21.52 25.73
CA TYR A 12 1.53 20.75 24.52
C TYR A 12 2.49 19.56 24.52
N THR A 13 1.97 18.36 24.23
CA THR A 13 2.78 17.12 24.13
C THR A 13 2.73 16.61 22.71
N THR A 14 3.90 16.46 22.10
CA THR A 14 4.04 15.87 20.77
C THR A 14 4.66 14.49 20.90
N PRO A 15 3.93 13.41 20.62
CA PRO A 15 4.53 12.08 20.54
C PRO A 15 5.40 12.00 19.29
N PHE A 16 6.52 11.29 19.39
CA PHE A 16 7.37 10.97 18.24
C PHE A 16 8.17 9.70 18.53
N GLY A 17 8.71 9.09 17.48
CA GLY A 17 9.61 7.94 17.60
C GLY A 17 10.97 8.23 16.94
N ILE A 18 11.99 7.53 17.40
CA ILE A 18 13.36 7.63 16.85
C ILE A 18 13.68 6.31 16.16
N ARG A 19 14.02 6.38 14.89
CA ARG A 19 14.47 5.24 14.06
C ARG A 19 15.31 5.74 12.89
N SER A 20 16.09 4.85 12.29
CA SER A 20 16.72 5.07 11.00
C SER A 20 16.04 4.25 9.92
N ILE A 21 15.87 4.85 8.75
CA ILE A 21 15.37 4.20 7.52
C ILE A 21 16.42 4.45 6.44
N GLU A 22 16.84 3.38 5.77
CA GLU A 22 17.77 3.47 4.65
C GLU A 22 17.31 2.56 3.51
N ILE A 23 17.34 3.09 2.29
CA ILE A 23 17.22 2.32 1.06
C ILE A 23 18.62 2.23 0.45
N ILE A 24 19.15 1.03 0.37
CA ILE A 24 20.49 0.82 -0.20
C ILE A 24 20.35 0.08 -1.52
N PRO A 25 20.73 0.70 -2.65
CA PRO A 25 20.71 0.05 -3.96
C PRO A 25 21.31 -1.35 -3.92
N ASP A 26 20.65 -2.31 -4.58
CA ASP A 26 21.04 -3.71 -4.64
C ASP A 26 20.99 -4.48 -3.30
N LYS A 27 20.79 -3.81 -2.16
CA LYS A 27 20.84 -4.43 -0.83
C LYS A 27 19.51 -4.46 -0.09
N GLY A 28 18.61 -3.51 -0.39
CA GLY A 28 17.27 -3.51 0.17
C GLY A 28 16.95 -2.38 1.14
N PHE A 29 15.90 -2.60 1.91
CA PHE A 29 15.40 -1.70 2.94
C PHE A 29 16.01 -2.07 4.31
N PHE A 30 16.48 -1.06 5.03
CA PHE A 30 17.07 -1.21 6.36
C PHE A 30 16.32 -0.37 7.38
N LEU A 31 15.88 -1.00 8.45
CA LEU A 31 15.27 -0.35 9.60
C LEU A 31 16.22 -0.51 10.80
N ASN A 32 16.66 0.61 11.37
CA ASN A 32 17.64 0.63 12.48
C ASN A 32 18.91 -0.19 12.17
N GLY A 33 19.42 -0.05 10.95
CA GLY A 33 20.62 -0.74 10.48
C GLY A 33 20.43 -2.24 10.18
N LYS A 34 19.23 -2.79 10.36
CA LYS A 34 18.92 -4.19 10.06
C LYS A 34 18.13 -4.29 8.76
N ARG A 35 18.61 -5.13 7.82
CA ARG A 35 17.85 -5.44 6.60
C ARG A 35 16.49 -6.01 7.00
N THR A 36 15.45 -5.41 6.48
CA THR A 36 14.06 -5.77 6.74
C THR A 36 13.34 -5.98 5.42
N VAL A 37 12.51 -7.01 5.33
CA VAL A 37 11.69 -7.30 4.16
C VAL A 37 10.24 -7.08 4.55
N PHE A 38 9.49 -6.37 3.73
CA PHE A 38 8.06 -6.19 3.93
C PHE A 38 7.32 -7.51 3.67
N LYS A 39 6.63 -7.99 4.68
CA LYS A 39 5.63 -9.04 4.62
C LYS A 39 4.30 -8.37 4.91
N GLY A 40 3.84 -7.61 3.95
CA GLY A 40 2.75 -6.67 4.10
C GLY A 40 1.45 -7.15 3.49
N VAL A 41 0.39 -6.42 3.84
CA VAL A 41 -0.92 -6.52 3.21
C VAL A 41 -1.42 -5.13 2.83
N CYS A 42 -2.21 -5.05 1.79
CA CYS A 42 -3.05 -3.88 1.50
C CYS A 42 -4.33 -3.98 2.34
N ASN A 43 -4.74 -2.88 2.94
CA ASN A 43 -6.03 -2.79 3.64
C ASN A 43 -6.77 -1.54 3.22
N HIS A 44 -8.03 -1.70 2.83
CA HIS A 44 -8.98 -0.59 2.79
C HIS A 44 -9.35 -0.13 4.19
N HIS A 45 -9.82 1.11 4.31
CA HIS A 45 -10.40 1.62 5.54
C HIS A 45 -11.81 1.04 5.72
N ASP A 46 -11.87 -0.23 6.12
CA ASP A 46 -13.09 -1.01 6.29
C ASP A 46 -12.99 -1.93 7.51
N LEU A 47 -14.03 -1.95 8.31
CA LEU A 47 -14.14 -2.76 9.51
C LEU A 47 -15.31 -3.76 9.42
N GLY A 48 -15.61 -4.25 8.21
CA GLY A 48 -16.70 -5.19 7.95
C GLY A 48 -18.06 -4.60 8.27
N PRO A 49 -18.85 -5.19 9.22
CA PRO A 49 -20.18 -4.69 9.56
C PRO A 49 -20.21 -3.23 10.06
N LEU A 50 -19.09 -2.68 10.47
CA LEU A 50 -18.98 -1.29 10.90
C LEU A 50 -18.70 -0.35 9.73
N GLY A 51 -18.40 -0.87 8.55
CA GLY A 51 -18.02 -0.09 7.37
C GLY A 51 -16.79 0.76 7.63
N ALA A 52 -16.83 2.00 7.17
CA ALA A 52 -15.74 2.97 7.34
C ALA A 52 -15.77 3.71 8.70
N ALA A 53 -16.58 3.29 9.67
CA ALA A 53 -16.58 3.88 11.00
C ALA A 53 -15.30 3.51 11.76
N VAL A 54 -14.65 4.53 12.37
CA VAL A 54 -13.45 4.31 13.16
C VAL A 54 -13.80 3.65 14.49
N ASN A 55 -13.19 2.47 14.75
CA ASN A 55 -13.33 1.75 16.01
C ASN A 55 -11.97 1.20 16.45
N ASP A 56 -11.40 1.74 17.52
CA ASP A 56 -10.06 1.39 18.00
C ASP A 56 -9.90 -0.11 18.32
N ALA A 57 -10.90 -0.72 18.95
CA ALA A 57 -10.85 -2.15 19.26
C ALA A 57 -10.85 -3.05 18.02
N ALA A 58 -11.62 -2.69 17.00
CA ALA A 58 -11.66 -3.41 15.73
C ALA A 58 -10.35 -3.24 14.96
N ILE A 59 -9.80 -2.02 14.89
CA ILE A 59 -8.48 -1.73 14.28
C ILE A 59 -7.39 -2.57 14.96
N ARG A 60 -7.31 -2.55 16.29
CA ARG A 60 -6.33 -3.33 17.05
C ARG A 60 -6.51 -4.84 16.86
N ARG A 61 -7.74 -5.29 16.70
CA ARG A 61 -8.03 -6.70 16.36
C ARG A 61 -7.44 -7.06 15.00
N GLN A 62 -7.67 -6.24 13.96
CA GLN A 62 -7.09 -6.49 12.64
C GLN A 62 -5.56 -6.54 12.69
N ILE A 63 -4.91 -5.56 13.32
CA ILE A 63 -3.44 -5.53 13.46
C ILE A 63 -2.93 -6.79 14.18
N ARG A 64 -3.61 -7.24 15.24
CA ARG A 64 -3.22 -8.45 15.98
C ARG A 64 -3.28 -9.69 15.11
N ILE A 65 -4.38 -9.88 14.37
CA ILE A 65 -4.55 -11.00 13.44
C ILE A 65 -3.43 -11.00 12.38
N LEU A 66 -3.14 -9.86 11.78
CA LEU A 66 -2.05 -9.74 10.80
C LEU A 66 -0.69 -10.09 11.40
N LYS A 67 -0.40 -9.62 12.60
CA LYS A 67 0.85 -9.96 13.31
C LYS A 67 0.95 -11.45 13.64
N ASP A 68 -0.14 -12.05 14.08
CA ASP A 68 -0.20 -13.48 14.41
C ASP A 68 0.04 -14.34 13.16
N MET A 69 -0.37 -13.88 11.98
CA MET A 69 -0.04 -14.49 10.69
C MET A 69 1.42 -14.28 10.26
N GLY A 70 2.14 -13.33 10.85
CA GLY A 70 3.51 -13.00 10.52
C GLY A 70 3.70 -11.75 9.66
N CYS A 71 2.64 -10.99 9.40
CA CYS A 71 2.75 -9.69 8.75
C CYS A 71 3.50 -8.68 9.62
N ASN A 72 4.25 -7.81 8.96
CA ASN A 72 4.99 -6.73 9.59
C ASN A 72 4.69 -5.34 9.03
N ALA A 73 3.83 -5.25 8.01
CA ALA A 73 3.50 -3.99 7.35
C ALA A 73 2.07 -3.95 6.81
N ILE A 74 1.51 -2.75 6.72
CA ILE A 74 0.22 -2.45 6.07
C ILE A 74 0.43 -1.31 5.06
N ARG A 75 -0.11 -1.47 3.85
CA ARG A 75 -0.34 -0.40 2.89
C ARG A 75 -1.78 0.10 3.03
N THR A 76 -1.96 1.40 3.24
CA THR A 76 -3.30 2.00 3.38
C THR A 76 -3.88 2.30 1.99
N SER A 77 -4.60 1.35 1.46
CA SER A 77 -5.17 1.42 0.10
C SER A 77 -6.52 2.14 0.11
N HIS A 78 -6.77 3.09 -0.72
CA HIS A 78 -5.85 3.87 -1.56
C HIS A 78 -6.04 5.33 -1.18
N ASN A 79 -5.92 5.66 0.10
CA ASN A 79 -6.18 6.98 0.64
C ASN A 79 -5.52 7.19 2.02
N MET A 80 -5.63 8.42 2.52
CA MET A 80 -5.12 8.80 3.83
C MET A 80 -5.73 7.94 4.95
N PRO A 81 -4.91 7.28 5.80
CA PRO A 81 -5.39 6.43 6.88
C PRO A 81 -6.02 7.24 8.03
N ALA A 82 -6.87 6.56 8.81
CA ALA A 82 -7.36 7.11 10.08
C ALA A 82 -6.19 7.27 11.08
N PRO A 83 -6.14 8.37 11.84
CA PRO A 83 -5.10 8.59 12.86
C PRO A 83 -5.04 7.47 13.92
N GLU A 84 -6.17 6.84 14.21
CA GLU A 84 -6.28 5.71 15.13
C GLU A 84 -5.53 4.49 14.64
N LEU A 85 -5.56 4.21 13.33
CA LEU A 85 -4.78 3.12 12.73
C LEU A 85 -3.29 3.37 12.91
N ILE A 86 -2.82 4.57 12.59
CA ILE A 86 -1.40 4.93 12.70
C ILE A 86 -0.93 4.84 14.16
N ARG A 87 -1.71 5.38 15.10
CA ARG A 87 -1.39 5.28 16.53
C ARG A 87 -1.33 3.83 17.00
N ALA A 88 -2.29 3.00 16.61
CA ALA A 88 -2.30 1.59 16.97
C ALA A 88 -1.08 0.85 16.37
N CYS A 89 -0.66 1.19 15.14
CA CYS A 89 0.53 0.64 14.51
C CYS A 89 1.82 1.07 15.23
N ASP A 90 1.92 2.33 15.67
CA ASP A 90 3.04 2.79 16.51
C ASP A 90 3.16 1.97 17.79
N GLU A 91 2.04 1.77 18.49
CA GLU A 91 1.99 1.05 19.78
C GLU A 91 2.21 -0.46 19.62
N MET A 92 1.73 -1.05 18.55
CA MET A 92 1.77 -2.49 18.33
C MET A 92 2.96 -2.96 17.49
N GLY A 93 3.75 -2.03 16.92
CA GLY A 93 4.92 -2.35 16.10
C GLY A 93 4.56 -2.93 14.72
N MET A 94 3.71 -2.25 13.96
CA MET A 94 3.36 -2.57 12.58
C MET A 94 3.83 -1.43 11.67
N MET A 95 4.64 -1.71 10.67
CA MET A 95 5.08 -0.71 9.70
C MET A 95 3.92 -0.27 8.81
N ILE A 96 3.97 0.97 8.35
CA ILE A 96 2.97 1.56 7.45
C ILE A 96 3.63 2.13 6.20
N MET A 97 3.10 1.76 5.05
CA MET A 97 3.19 2.51 3.81
C MET A 97 1.91 3.33 3.67
N ALA A 98 2.01 4.63 3.98
CA ALA A 98 0.84 5.52 3.96
C ALA A 98 0.62 6.07 2.56
N GLU A 99 -0.58 5.83 2.02
CA GLU A 99 -0.95 6.22 0.66
C GLU A 99 -1.89 7.42 0.66
N SER A 100 -1.72 8.28 -0.36
CA SER A 100 -2.47 9.52 -0.48
C SER A 100 -3.63 9.45 -1.46
N PHE A 101 -3.41 8.87 -2.66
CA PHE A 101 -4.34 8.97 -3.79
C PHE A 101 -4.50 7.64 -4.53
N ASP A 102 -5.74 7.31 -4.93
CA ASP A 102 -6.00 6.24 -5.87
C ASP A 102 -5.87 6.71 -7.34
N GLU A 103 -6.17 7.98 -7.61
CA GLU A 103 -6.01 8.60 -8.94
C GLU A 103 -5.44 10.01 -8.84
N TRP A 104 -4.94 10.52 -9.97
CA TRP A 104 -4.50 11.91 -10.08
C TRP A 104 -5.48 12.72 -10.96
N ASN A 105 -4.95 13.56 -11.85
CA ASN A 105 -5.77 14.42 -12.73
C ASN A 105 -6.40 13.69 -13.92
N VAL A 106 -6.10 12.41 -14.13
CA VAL A 106 -6.78 11.58 -15.13
C VAL A 106 -7.70 10.60 -14.41
N ALA A 107 -8.98 10.64 -14.77
CA ALA A 107 -10.04 9.90 -14.07
C ALA A 107 -9.91 8.37 -14.22
N LYS A 108 -10.09 7.66 -13.12
CA LYS A 108 -10.41 6.23 -13.08
C LYS A 108 -11.91 6.01 -13.03
N CYS A 109 -12.66 6.94 -12.44
CA CYS A 109 -14.12 6.88 -12.33
C CYS A 109 -14.76 8.25 -12.54
N LYS A 110 -16.09 8.25 -12.78
CA LYS A 110 -16.85 9.46 -13.19
C LYS A 110 -16.78 10.62 -12.18
N ASN A 111 -16.75 10.34 -10.89
CA ASN A 111 -16.76 11.35 -9.82
C ASN A 111 -15.53 11.19 -8.92
N GLY A 112 -14.39 10.91 -9.52
CA GLY A 112 -13.15 10.64 -8.83
C GLY A 112 -12.44 11.90 -8.33
N TYR A 113 -11.31 11.69 -7.68
CA TYR A 113 -10.47 12.75 -7.14
C TYR A 113 -9.85 13.64 -8.24
N ASN A 114 -9.80 13.15 -9.48
CA ASN A 114 -9.32 13.91 -10.64
C ASN A 114 -9.98 15.29 -10.78
N LEU A 115 -11.22 15.43 -10.35
CA LEU A 115 -11.96 16.70 -10.36
C LEU A 115 -11.40 17.75 -9.39
N LEU A 116 -10.68 17.33 -8.38
CA LEU A 116 -10.13 18.15 -7.32
C LEU A 116 -8.60 18.23 -7.37
N PHE A 117 -7.96 17.37 -8.15
CA PHE A 117 -6.52 17.15 -8.12
C PHE A 117 -5.70 18.43 -8.29
N ASP A 118 -6.00 19.24 -9.30
CA ASP A 118 -5.21 20.44 -9.61
C ASP A 118 -5.26 21.48 -8.48
N GLU A 119 -6.35 21.53 -7.72
CA GLU A 119 -6.53 22.49 -6.62
C GLU A 119 -6.05 21.91 -5.28
N TRP A 120 -6.26 20.62 -5.04
CA TRP A 120 -6.18 20.03 -3.71
C TRP A 120 -5.00 19.07 -3.51
N ALA A 121 -4.39 18.54 -4.55
CA ALA A 121 -3.39 17.47 -4.40
C ALA A 121 -2.23 17.87 -3.47
N GLU A 122 -1.66 19.06 -3.62
CA GLU A 122 -0.59 19.51 -2.73
C GLU A 122 -1.10 19.72 -1.30
N LYS A 123 -2.29 20.31 -1.12
CA LYS A 123 -2.87 20.56 0.21
C LYS A 123 -3.11 19.24 0.96
N ASP A 124 -3.68 18.25 0.26
CA ASP A 124 -4.02 16.96 0.85
C ASP A 124 -2.77 16.12 1.13
N LEU A 125 -1.79 16.13 0.21
CA LEU A 125 -0.52 15.44 0.44
C LEU A 125 0.25 16.06 1.61
N VAL A 126 0.36 17.39 1.68
CA VAL A 126 0.97 18.08 2.83
C VAL A 126 0.24 17.76 4.13
N ASN A 127 -1.09 17.70 4.10
CA ASN A 127 -1.89 17.31 5.25
C ASN A 127 -1.57 15.88 5.72
N LEU A 128 -1.50 14.90 4.81
CA LEU A 128 -1.06 13.53 5.13
C LEU A 128 0.31 13.52 5.82
N LEU A 129 1.28 14.20 5.22
CA LEU A 129 2.66 14.24 5.72
C LEU A 129 2.73 14.89 7.10
N HIS A 130 2.09 16.04 7.30
CA HIS A 130 2.10 16.77 8.57
C HIS A 130 1.41 16.00 9.70
N ASN A 131 0.34 15.25 9.39
CA ASN A 131 -0.33 14.44 10.38
C ASN A 131 0.53 13.26 10.86
N PHE A 132 1.33 12.65 9.97
CA PHE A 132 1.94 11.35 10.27
C PHE A 132 3.48 11.32 10.25
N ARG A 133 4.17 12.40 9.90
CA ARG A 133 5.65 12.40 9.87
C ARG A 133 6.33 12.18 11.24
N ASN A 134 5.60 12.37 12.35
CA ASN A 134 6.11 12.07 13.68
C ASN A 134 5.89 10.60 14.13
N ASN A 135 5.09 9.85 13.36
CA ASN A 135 4.74 8.47 13.70
C ASN A 135 5.82 7.50 13.20
N PRO A 136 6.49 6.76 14.10
CA PRO A 136 7.60 5.87 13.72
C PRO A 136 7.15 4.66 12.90
N SER A 137 5.89 4.25 12.98
CA SER A 137 5.33 3.17 12.16
C SER A 137 5.29 3.50 10.68
N VAL A 138 5.09 4.78 10.31
CA VAL A 138 5.12 5.20 8.92
C VAL A 138 6.56 5.18 8.42
N VAL A 139 6.86 4.28 7.49
CA VAL A 139 8.21 4.06 6.97
C VAL A 139 8.37 4.41 5.48
N MET A 140 7.27 4.65 4.79
CA MET A 140 7.24 4.98 3.37
C MET A 140 5.99 5.77 3.02
N TRP A 141 6.11 6.72 2.09
CA TRP A 141 4.98 7.42 1.49
C TRP A 141 4.64 6.81 0.14
N CYS A 142 3.35 6.62 -0.13
CA CYS A 142 2.86 6.20 -1.43
C CYS A 142 1.99 7.30 -2.03
N ILE A 143 2.35 7.78 -3.22
CA ILE A 143 1.73 8.97 -3.83
C ILE A 143 0.66 8.65 -4.85
N GLY A 144 0.35 7.39 -5.10
CA GLY A 144 -0.69 7.00 -6.05
C GLY A 144 -0.78 5.51 -6.27
N ASN A 145 -1.92 5.09 -6.81
CA ASN A 145 -2.19 3.71 -7.19
C ASN A 145 -2.68 3.63 -8.62
N GLU A 146 -2.01 2.84 -9.46
CA GLU A 146 -2.42 2.49 -10.83
C GLU A 146 -2.99 3.68 -11.63
N VAL A 147 -2.36 4.85 -11.42
CA VAL A 147 -2.84 6.08 -12.04
C VAL A 147 -2.77 5.99 -13.56
N PRO A 148 -3.81 6.41 -14.31
CA PRO A 148 -3.79 6.36 -15.78
C PRO A 148 -2.62 7.15 -16.40
N ASN A 149 -2.08 8.12 -15.67
CA ASN A 149 -0.90 8.92 -16.03
C ASN A 149 0.35 8.07 -16.31
N GLN A 150 0.47 6.88 -15.74
CA GLN A 150 1.62 5.99 -15.93
C GLN A 150 1.85 5.56 -17.40
N TRP A 151 0.80 5.67 -18.23
CA TRP A 151 0.87 5.36 -19.66
C TRP A 151 1.39 6.52 -20.52
N ASN A 152 1.43 7.73 -19.99
CA ASN A 152 1.79 8.94 -20.70
C ASN A 152 3.25 9.33 -20.43
N GLU A 153 4.05 9.48 -21.50
CA GLU A 153 5.47 9.78 -21.39
C GLU A 153 5.78 11.10 -20.63
N GLY A 154 4.94 12.11 -20.77
CA GLY A 154 5.15 13.42 -20.15
C GLY A 154 4.72 13.50 -18.67
N ASP A 155 3.98 12.53 -18.17
CA ASP A 155 3.33 12.63 -16.85
C ASP A 155 4.23 12.18 -15.68
N CYS A 156 5.44 11.68 -15.95
CA CYS A 156 6.47 11.48 -14.93
C CYS A 156 6.81 12.78 -14.16
N LYS A 157 6.53 13.96 -14.74
CA LYS A 157 6.67 15.26 -14.06
C LYS A 157 5.68 15.43 -12.90
N ILE A 158 4.47 14.84 -12.98
CA ILE A 158 3.48 14.85 -11.89
C ILE A 158 3.99 13.97 -10.76
N ALA A 159 4.46 12.76 -11.08
CA ALA A 159 5.09 11.87 -10.12
C ALA A 159 6.25 12.55 -9.40
N LYS A 160 7.13 13.22 -10.16
CA LYS A 160 8.24 13.98 -9.60
C LYS A 160 7.78 15.11 -8.69
N TRP A 161 6.80 15.88 -9.10
CA TRP A 161 6.26 16.99 -8.31
C TRP A 161 5.69 16.51 -6.97
N LEU A 162 4.90 15.44 -6.97
CA LEU A 162 4.36 14.87 -5.73
C LEU A 162 5.47 14.30 -4.83
N GLN A 163 6.48 13.64 -5.40
CA GLN A 163 7.64 13.19 -4.64
C GLN A 163 8.44 14.36 -4.06
N ASP A 164 8.64 15.43 -4.82
CA ASP A 164 9.35 16.64 -4.35
C ASP A 164 8.59 17.29 -3.17
N ILE A 165 7.25 17.25 -3.14
CA ILE A 165 6.45 17.68 -1.98
C ILE A 165 6.75 16.78 -0.78
N CYS A 166 6.76 15.45 -0.96
CA CYS A 166 7.10 14.53 0.12
C CYS A 166 8.49 14.82 0.70
N HIS A 167 9.50 14.99 -0.14
CA HIS A 167 10.86 15.28 0.30
C HIS A 167 11.00 16.66 0.96
N ARG A 168 10.22 17.66 0.52
CA ARG A 168 10.18 18.98 1.14
C ARG A 168 9.62 18.93 2.57
N GLU A 169 8.53 18.19 2.76
CA GLU A 169 7.81 18.14 4.04
C GLU A 169 8.36 17.08 5.00
N ASP A 170 8.94 16.01 4.45
CA ASP A 170 9.55 14.92 5.20
C ASP A 170 10.69 14.25 4.41
N PRO A 171 11.93 14.72 4.55
CA PRO A 171 13.09 14.14 3.87
C PRO A 171 13.57 12.80 4.48
N THR A 172 12.87 12.26 5.45
CA THR A 172 13.34 11.09 6.22
C THR A 172 12.80 9.76 5.73
N ARG A 173 11.83 9.78 4.81
CA ARG A 173 11.16 8.58 4.28
C ARG A 173 11.24 8.51 2.77
N PRO A 174 11.43 7.31 2.21
CA PRO A 174 11.35 7.11 0.77
C PRO A 174 9.90 7.23 0.28
N VAL A 175 9.79 7.54 -1.02
CA VAL A 175 8.53 7.69 -1.73
C VAL A 175 8.40 6.61 -2.79
N THR A 176 7.21 6.05 -2.91
CA THR A 176 6.82 5.04 -3.90
C THR A 176 5.48 5.34 -4.52
N GLN A 177 5.10 4.53 -5.49
CA GLN A 177 3.78 4.48 -6.11
C GLN A 177 3.47 3.07 -6.56
N GLY A 178 2.20 2.64 -6.48
CA GLY A 178 1.73 1.38 -7.05
C GLY A 178 1.53 1.50 -8.57
N MET A 179 2.28 0.74 -9.36
CA MET A 179 2.24 0.80 -10.84
C MET A 179 1.94 -0.59 -11.41
N ASP A 180 0.85 -0.72 -12.19
CA ASP A 180 0.43 -1.99 -12.80
C ASP A 180 0.90 -2.19 -14.26
N ALA A 181 1.55 -1.19 -14.84
CA ALA A 181 2.08 -1.20 -16.20
C ALA A 181 3.63 -1.27 -16.24
N PRO A 182 4.28 -2.33 -15.70
CA PRO A 182 5.71 -2.33 -15.42
C PRO A 182 6.61 -2.07 -16.63
N ASP A 183 6.23 -2.52 -17.82
CA ASP A 183 7.02 -2.28 -19.03
C ASP A 183 6.88 -0.82 -19.50
N ALA A 184 5.68 -0.24 -19.45
CA ALA A 184 5.44 1.15 -19.84
C ALA A 184 6.19 2.12 -18.92
N VAL A 185 6.03 1.98 -17.59
CA VAL A 185 6.63 2.89 -16.61
C VAL A 185 8.15 2.83 -16.56
N VAL A 186 8.74 1.70 -16.94
CA VAL A 186 10.20 1.58 -17.06
C VAL A 186 10.69 2.22 -18.38
N ASN A 187 9.94 2.06 -19.48
CA ASN A 187 10.35 2.57 -20.78
C ASN A 187 10.17 4.10 -20.91
N ASN A 188 9.16 4.67 -20.24
CA ASN A 188 8.89 6.12 -20.25
C ASN A 188 9.50 6.88 -19.06
N ASN A 189 10.36 6.22 -18.27
CA ASN A 189 11.04 6.75 -17.09
C ASN A 189 10.11 7.13 -15.91
N PHE A 190 8.84 6.77 -15.94
CA PHE A 190 7.91 7.06 -14.86
C PHE A 190 8.36 6.38 -13.54
N ALA A 191 8.73 5.10 -13.61
CA ALA A 191 9.25 4.38 -12.44
C ALA A 191 10.62 4.87 -11.96
N ALA A 192 11.42 5.44 -12.86
CA ALA A 192 12.76 5.92 -12.55
C ALA A 192 12.77 7.18 -11.65
N VAL A 193 11.64 7.89 -11.57
CA VAL A 193 11.48 9.09 -10.72
C VAL A 193 11.37 8.72 -9.24
N MET A 194 10.79 7.55 -8.91
CA MET A 194 10.51 7.16 -7.54
C MET A 194 11.78 6.75 -6.78
N ASP A 195 11.83 7.00 -5.48
CA ASP A 195 12.89 6.47 -4.61
C ASP A 195 12.85 4.94 -4.59
N VAL A 196 11.66 4.37 -4.63
CA VAL A 196 11.39 2.93 -4.70
C VAL A 196 10.38 2.67 -5.83
N ALA A 197 10.73 1.83 -6.77
CA ALA A 197 9.77 1.40 -7.81
C ALA A 197 8.80 0.37 -7.23
N GLY A 198 7.55 0.77 -7.02
CA GLY A 198 6.45 -0.08 -6.58
C GLY A 198 5.71 -0.67 -7.78
N PHE A 199 5.60 -1.99 -7.85
CA PHE A 199 4.87 -2.67 -8.91
C PHE A 199 3.66 -3.41 -8.33
N ASN A 200 2.51 -3.19 -8.96
CA ASN A 200 1.31 -3.97 -8.70
C ASN A 200 1.31 -5.17 -9.62
N TYR A 201 1.26 -6.37 -9.02
CA TYR A 201 1.30 -7.64 -9.75
C TYR A 201 2.55 -7.80 -10.64
N ARG A 202 2.59 -8.79 -11.52
CA ARG A 202 3.68 -9.04 -12.48
C ARG A 202 5.08 -9.22 -11.84
N PRO A 203 5.25 -9.93 -10.70
CA PRO A 203 6.55 -10.08 -10.05
C PRO A 203 7.59 -10.77 -10.94
N PHE A 204 7.17 -11.58 -11.91
CA PHE A 204 8.04 -12.18 -12.93
C PHE A 204 8.78 -11.14 -13.81
N LYS A 205 8.36 -9.87 -13.80
CA LYS A 205 9.05 -8.76 -14.48
C LYS A 205 10.15 -8.12 -13.63
N TYR A 206 10.19 -8.32 -12.31
CA TYR A 206 11.10 -7.63 -11.41
C TYR A 206 12.56 -7.74 -11.79
N LYS A 207 13.03 -8.97 -12.07
CA LYS A 207 14.42 -9.23 -12.44
C LYS A 207 14.85 -8.52 -13.73
N ILE A 208 13.93 -8.33 -14.67
CA ILE A 208 14.19 -7.64 -15.93
C ILE A 208 14.17 -6.13 -15.71
N ASN A 209 13.14 -5.63 -15.06
CA ASN A 209 12.91 -4.21 -14.83
C ASN A 209 13.95 -3.59 -13.88
N TYR A 210 14.31 -4.29 -12.82
CA TYR A 210 15.35 -3.89 -11.88
C TYR A 210 16.65 -3.44 -12.56
N LYS A 211 17.09 -4.13 -13.62
CA LYS A 211 18.32 -3.80 -14.35
C LYS A 211 18.27 -2.46 -15.08
N LYS A 212 17.05 -1.97 -15.38
CA LYS A 212 16.81 -0.72 -16.09
C LYS A 212 16.58 0.46 -15.14
N LEU A 213 16.27 0.19 -13.87
CA LEU A 213 15.94 1.21 -12.88
C LEU A 213 17.19 1.82 -12.25
N PRO A 214 17.33 3.17 -12.21
CA PRO A 214 18.50 3.84 -11.64
C PRO A 214 18.62 3.61 -10.12
N GLN A 215 17.50 3.53 -9.39
CA GLN A 215 17.47 3.30 -7.94
C GLN A 215 17.80 1.87 -7.55
N ARG A 216 17.74 0.90 -8.47
CA ARG A 216 18.12 -0.50 -8.27
C ARG A 216 17.44 -1.17 -7.08
N ILE A 217 16.17 -0.82 -6.86
CA ILE A 217 15.29 -1.35 -5.82
C ILE A 217 13.89 -1.51 -6.40
N VAL A 218 13.22 -2.59 -6.05
CA VAL A 218 11.81 -2.83 -6.38
C VAL A 218 11.01 -3.26 -5.15
N LEU A 219 9.73 -2.98 -5.20
CA LEU A 219 8.74 -3.34 -4.18
C LEU A 219 7.52 -3.94 -4.88
N GLY A 220 6.98 -5.03 -4.35
CA GLY A 220 5.62 -5.47 -4.67
C GLY A 220 4.62 -4.61 -3.91
N SER A 221 4.20 -3.50 -4.51
CA SER A 221 3.24 -2.60 -3.86
C SER A 221 1.85 -3.21 -3.77
N GLU A 222 1.55 -4.19 -4.65
CA GLU A 222 0.32 -4.97 -4.63
C GLU A 222 0.56 -6.32 -5.31
N THR A 223 0.30 -7.43 -4.64
CA THR A 223 0.57 -8.78 -5.15
C THR A 223 -0.57 -9.75 -4.85
N ALA A 224 -0.51 -10.93 -5.41
CA ALA A 224 -1.45 -12.03 -5.27
C ALA A 224 -2.86 -11.70 -5.78
N SER A 225 -3.79 -11.26 -4.95
CA SER A 225 -5.22 -11.15 -5.26
C SER A 225 -5.85 -12.53 -5.54
N THR A 226 -5.51 -13.47 -4.70
CA THR A 226 -6.09 -14.82 -4.68
C THR A 226 -7.48 -14.74 -4.09
N VAL A 227 -8.43 -15.42 -4.69
CA VAL A 227 -9.82 -15.40 -4.25
C VAL A 227 -10.16 -16.66 -3.47
N SER A 228 -10.89 -16.53 -2.36
CA SER A 228 -11.34 -17.65 -1.57
C SER A 228 -12.62 -17.32 -0.78
N SER A 229 -13.46 -18.31 -0.57
CA SER A 229 -14.64 -18.21 0.30
C SER A 229 -14.51 -19.21 1.43
N ARG A 230 -14.47 -18.72 2.65
CA ARG A 230 -14.20 -19.51 3.85
C ARG A 230 -15.16 -20.68 4.00
N GLY A 231 -14.62 -21.91 4.07
CA GLY A 231 -15.40 -23.14 4.28
C GLY A 231 -16.13 -23.66 3.07
N VAL A 232 -15.91 -23.11 1.88
CA VAL A 232 -16.46 -23.58 0.61
C VAL A 232 -15.40 -24.38 -0.13
N TYR A 233 -15.74 -25.60 -0.55
CA TYR A 233 -14.81 -26.50 -1.24
C TYR A 233 -15.38 -26.92 -2.58
N LYS A 234 -14.71 -26.53 -3.67
CA LYS A 234 -15.11 -26.87 -5.04
C LYS A 234 -14.26 -28.01 -5.59
N PHE A 235 -14.88 -28.90 -6.32
CA PHE A 235 -14.23 -30.04 -6.96
C PHE A 235 -14.48 -30.07 -8.47
N PRO A 236 -13.53 -30.58 -9.28
CA PRO A 236 -12.18 -31.01 -8.89
C PRO A 236 -11.31 -29.83 -8.41
N VAL A 237 -10.33 -30.11 -7.56
CA VAL A 237 -9.37 -29.08 -7.10
C VAL A 237 -8.40 -28.79 -8.24
N GLU A 238 -8.53 -27.62 -8.84
CA GLU A 238 -7.75 -27.20 -10.01
C GLU A 238 -7.42 -25.71 -9.90
N ARG A 239 -6.26 -25.31 -10.39
CA ARG A 239 -5.92 -23.89 -10.54
C ARG A 239 -6.85 -23.23 -11.56
N LYS A 240 -7.52 -22.16 -11.18
CA LYS A 240 -8.45 -21.43 -12.03
C LYS A 240 -8.30 -19.92 -11.91
N ALA A 241 -7.99 -19.29 -13.04
CA ALA A 241 -8.14 -17.84 -13.14
C ALA A 241 -9.61 -17.49 -13.38
N MET A 242 -10.11 -16.46 -12.69
CA MET A 242 -11.45 -15.91 -12.87
C MET A 242 -12.57 -16.95 -12.78
N ALA A 243 -12.45 -17.92 -11.85
CA ALA A 243 -13.50 -18.91 -11.64
C ALA A 243 -14.83 -18.25 -11.27
N LYS A 244 -15.92 -18.78 -11.81
CA LYS A 244 -17.29 -18.31 -11.52
C LYS A 244 -18.17 -19.52 -11.20
N TYR A 245 -18.96 -19.37 -10.17
CA TYR A 245 -19.89 -20.39 -9.67
C TYR A 245 -21.26 -19.77 -9.44
N ASP A 246 -22.34 -20.55 -9.66
CA ASP A 246 -23.71 -20.08 -9.52
C ASP A 246 -24.06 -19.61 -8.08
N ASP A 247 -23.35 -20.13 -7.10
CA ASP A 247 -23.50 -19.76 -5.69
C ASP A 247 -22.67 -18.54 -5.29
N HIS A 248 -21.97 -17.91 -6.22
CA HIS A 248 -21.12 -16.73 -6.01
C HIS A 248 -20.02 -16.94 -4.95
N GLN A 249 -19.56 -18.19 -4.75
CA GLN A 249 -18.53 -18.54 -3.77
C GLN A 249 -17.28 -19.08 -4.47
N ALA A 250 -16.11 -18.59 -4.09
CA ALA A 250 -14.83 -19.13 -4.54
C ALA A 250 -14.44 -20.38 -3.72
N SER A 251 -13.52 -21.18 -4.23
CA SER A 251 -13.00 -22.32 -3.49
C SER A 251 -12.10 -21.91 -2.34
N SER A 252 -12.24 -22.56 -1.19
CA SER A 252 -11.38 -22.36 -0.02
C SER A 252 -10.01 -23.06 -0.13
N TYR A 253 -9.71 -23.68 -1.27
CA TYR A 253 -8.45 -24.38 -1.50
C TYR A 253 -7.28 -23.48 -1.96
N ASP A 254 -7.52 -22.15 -2.07
CA ASP A 254 -6.46 -21.20 -2.47
C ASP A 254 -5.87 -21.50 -3.87
N VAL A 255 -6.71 -21.93 -4.78
CA VAL A 255 -6.34 -22.32 -6.16
C VAL A 255 -6.97 -21.43 -7.23
N GLU A 256 -7.66 -20.39 -6.79
CA GLU A 256 -8.38 -19.46 -7.67
C GLU A 256 -7.81 -18.05 -7.51
N HIS A 257 -7.73 -17.32 -8.62
CA HIS A 257 -7.20 -15.96 -8.63
C HIS A 257 -7.88 -15.09 -9.68
N CYS A 258 -7.74 -13.78 -9.55
CA CYS A 258 -8.19 -12.80 -10.54
C CYS A 258 -7.40 -12.91 -11.85
N GLY A 259 -7.97 -12.40 -12.95
CA GLY A 259 -7.31 -12.48 -14.27
C GLY A 259 -6.01 -11.68 -14.40
N TRP A 260 -5.81 -10.70 -13.52
CA TRP A 260 -4.63 -9.84 -13.48
C TRP A 260 -3.56 -10.32 -12.49
N SER A 261 -3.83 -11.33 -11.69
CA SER A 261 -3.03 -11.77 -10.56
C SER A 261 -2.56 -13.23 -10.69
N ASN A 262 -1.92 -13.73 -9.67
CA ASN A 262 -1.42 -15.10 -9.58
C ASN A 262 -1.82 -15.71 -8.23
N LEU A 263 -1.49 -16.98 -8.01
CA LEU A 263 -1.56 -17.56 -6.68
C LEU A 263 -0.43 -17.01 -5.80
N PRO A 264 -0.61 -16.95 -4.47
CA PRO A 264 0.39 -16.40 -3.56
C PRO A 264 1.78 -17.03 -3.72
N GLU A 265 1.84 -18.35 -3.87
CA GLU A 265 3.12 -19.06 -4.04
C GLU A 265 3.85 -18.65 -5.31
N ASP A 266 3.11 -18.40 -6.39
CA ASP A 266 3.72 -17.99 -7.67
C ASP A 266 4.34 -16.57 -7.54
N ASP A 267 3.75 -15.71 -6.72
CA ASP A 267 4.27 -14.38 -6.43
C ASP A 267 5.41 -14.45 -5.40
N PHE A 268 5.23 -15.16 -4.30
CA PHE A 268 6.23 -15.24 -3.22
C PHE A 268 7.59 -15.78 -3.71
N ILE A 269 7.59 -16.78 -4.59
CA ILE A 269 8.81 -17.35 -5.14
C ILE A 269 9.62 -16.33 -5.98
N GLN A 270 8.97 -15.30 -6.54
CA GLN A 270 9.64 -14.26 -7.30
C GLN A 270 10.32 -13.20 -6.42
N HIS A 271 9.95 -13.16 -5.14
CA HIS A 271 10.51 -12.23 -4.15
C HIS A 271 11.59 -12.86 -3.29
N GLU A 272 11.58 -14.19 -3.19
CA GLU A 272 12.49 -14.95 -2.33
C GLU A 272 13.94 -14.72 -2.77
N ASP A 273 14.80 -14.48 -1.79
CA ASP A 273 16.25 -14.32 -1.97
C ASP A 273 16.71 -13.21 -2.93
N LEU A 274 15.85 -12.27 -3.31
CA LEU A 274 16.21 -11.12 -4.12
C LEU A 274 16.60 -9.92 -3.22
N PRO A 275 17.89 -9.60 -3.06
CA PRO A 275 18.30 -8.52 -2.16
C PRO A 275 17.77 -7.15 -2.57
N TYR A 276 17.57 -6.90 -3.85
CA TYR A 276 17.01 -5.65 -4.38
C TYR A 276 15.48 -5.57 -4.31
N CYS A 277 14.78 -6.67 -3.98
CA CYS A 277 13.35 -6.68 -3.69
C CYS A 277 13.15 -6.47 -2.19
N ILE A 278 12.46 -5.40 -1.82
CA ILE A 278 12.28 -5.05 -0.40
C ILE A 278 11.03 -5.66 0.23
N GLY A 279 10.36 -6.55 -0.51
CA GLY A 279 9.17 -7.29 -0.06
C GLY A 279 7.93 -6.91 -0.83
N GLU A 280 6.78 -7.19 -0.24
CA GLU A 280 5.49 -7.08 -0.91
C GLU A 280 4.35 -6.70 0.04
N PHE A 281 3.23 -6.28 -0.58
CA PHE A 281 1.96 -6.04 0.07
C PHE A 281 0.87 -6.84 -0.67
N VAL A 282 0.39 -7.89 -0.04
CA VAL A 282 -0.62 -8.78 -0.61
C VAL A 282 -1.97 -8.09 -0.66
N TRP A 283 -2.66 -8.19 -1.77
CA TRP A 283 -4.05 -7.78 -1.92
C TRP A 283 -4.99 -8.93 -1.56
N THR A 284 -5.78 -8.89 -0.47
CA THR A 284 -5.79 -7.93 0.63
C THR A 284 -5.69 -8.65 1.98
N GLY A 285 -5.43 -7.90 3.06
CA GLY A 285 -5.44 -8.48 4.41
C GLY A 285 -6.84 -8.88 4.84
N PHE A 286 -7.82 -8.02 4.63
CA PHE A 286 -9.23 -8.24 4.97
C PHE A 286 -10.13 -7.86 3.79
N ASP A 287 -11.27 -8.55 3.66
CA ASP A 287 -12.33 -8.12 2.74
C ASP A 287 -12.86 -6.73 3.12
N TYR A 288 -13.29 -5.99 2.11
CA TYR A 288 -13.83 -4.66 2.28
C TYR A 288 -15.25 -4.60 1.73
N LEU A 289 -16.20 -4.30 2.62
CA LEU A 289 -17.64 -4.23 2.33
C LEU A 289 -18.16 -2.80 2.30
N GLY A 290 -17.49 -1.89 3.01
CA GLY A 290 -17.89 -0.50 3.15
C GLY A 290 -17.44 0.41 2.01
N GLU A 291 -16.54 -0.04 1.15
CA GLU A 291 -16.09 0.68 -0.03
C GLU A 291 -17.07 0.48 -1.19
N PRO A 292 -17.28 1.49 -2.05
CA PRO A 292 -18.25 1.38 -3.15
C PRO A 292 -17.80 0.48 -4.31
N THR A 293 -16.67 -0.17 -4.23
CA THR A 293 -16.13 -1.05 -5.29
C THR A 293 -17.13 -2.14 -5.72
N PRO A 294 -17.87 -2.82 -4.83
CA PRO A 294 -18.90 -3.76 -5.22
C PRO A 294 -20.24 -3.10 -5.62
N TYR A 295 -20.35 -1.80 -5.62
CA TYR A 295 -21.63 -1.09 -5.83
C TYR A 295 -22.32 -1.42 -7.16
N TYR A 296 -21.55 -1.77 -8.18
CA TYR A 296 -22.04 -2.11 -9.53
C TYR A 296 -21.85 -3.59 -9.87
N THR A 297 -21.53 -4.41 -8.87
CA THR A 297 -21.31 -5.84 -9.05
C THR A 297 -22.18 -6.65 -8.11
N ASP A 298 -22.67 -7.81 -8.57
CA ASP A 298 -23.39 -8.76 -7.75
C ASP A 298 -22.44 -9.64 -6.91
N TRP A 299 -21.14 -9.40 -7.01
CA TRP A 299 -20.09 -10.20 -6.41
C TRP A 299 -19.35 -9.39 -5.35
N PRO A 300 -19.24 -9.90 -4.13
CA PRO A 300 -18.36 -9.29 -3.12
C PRO A 300 -16.89 -9.43 -3.53
N SER A 301 -16.03 -8.62 -2.95
CA SER A 301 -14.59 -8.86 -3.01
C SER A 301 -14.27 -10.14 -2.23
N HIS A 302 -13.43 -11.01 -2.81
CA HIS A 302 -13.05 -12.29 -2.21
C HIS A 302 -11.54 -12.45 -2.09
N SER A 303 -10.77 -11.40 -2.31
CA SER A 303 -9.31 -11.50 -2.42
C SER A 303 -8.58 -11.30 -1.11
N SER A 304 -9.25 -11.48 0.03
CA SER A 304 -8.65 -11.31 1.35
C SER A 304 -7.98 -12.58 1.87
N LEU A 305 -7.03 -12.38 2.78
CA LEU A 305 -6.41 -13.44 3.57
C LEU A 305 -7.30 -13.87 4.75
N PHE A 306 -8.24 -13.02 5.19
CA PHE A 306 -9.18 -13.26 6.31
C PHE A 306 -10.60 -12.87 5.96
#